data_3ece33357768f7ed65340c9633ec8d4b
#
_entry.id   3ece33357768f7ed65340c9633ec8d4b
#
_cell.length_a   1.000
_cell.length_b   1.000
_cell.length_c   1.000
_cell.angle_alpha   90.00
_cell.angle_beta   90.00
_cell.angle_gamma   90.00
#
_symmetry.space_group_name_H-M   'P 1'
#
loop_
_entity.id
_entity.type
_entity.pdbx_description
1 polymer ?
#
loop_
_entity_poly.entity_id
_entity_poly.type
_entity_poly.pdbx_seq_one_letter_code
_entity_poly.pdbx_strand_id
1 'polypeptide(L)'
;MQIGHYLRKLPKQLLKISVQKQLSKPAQFVDADLINLLNLLFDFPFNHNQPFPVLAPQKDVPPDQLPRILWVHDSFGWPLIELLYNANAAQPAESLYYFENLYRIPGGTRTATDIHQLDWEAFLQTHDAVVMVWTEIAFESLGWGFFETVDEHLK
;
A
#
# COMPACT_ATOMS: atom_id res chain seq x y z
N MET A 1 17.74 -10.48 8.75
CA MET A 1 17.86 -9.82 7.43
C MET A 1 17.76 -8.30 7.57
N GLN A 2 18.58 -7.52 6.83
CA GLN A 2 18.53 -6.05 6.83
C GLN A 2 18.20 -5.55 5.42
N ILE A 3 16.92 -5.60 5.06
CA ILE A 3 16.43 -5.12 3.75
C ILE A 3 16.86 -3.67 3.47
N GLY A 4 17.02 -2.85 4.51
CA GLY A 4 17.39 -1.43 4.36
C GLY A 4 18.71 -1.14 3.64
N HIS A 5 19.60 -2.12 3.47
CA HIS A 5 20.82 -1.96 2.67
C HIS A 5 20.56 -1.94 1.18
N TYR A 6 19.45 -2.56 0.75
CA TYR A 6 19.07 -2.70 -0.65
C TYR A 6 18.13 -1.61 -1.14
N LEU A 7 17.61 -0.79 -0.23
CA LEU A 7 16.71 0.31 -0.59
C LEU A 7 17.50 1.54 -1.03
N ARG A 8 16.92 2.28 -1.96
CA ARG A 8 17.42 3.59 -2.38
C ARG A 8 17.43 4.55 -1.18
N LYS A 9 18.48 5.34 -1.04
CA LYS A 9 18.60 6.33 0.03
C LYS A 9 18.02 7.66 -0.43
N LEU A 10 16.86 8.01 0.10
CA LEU A 10 16.30 9.35 -0.07
C LEU A 10 17.05 10.39 0.78
N PRO A 11 17.19 11.63 0.28
CA PRO A 11 17.52 12.75 1.14
C PRO A 11 16.43 12.87 2.22
N LYS A 12 16.84 13.08 3.48
CA LYS A 12 15.94 13.16 4.64
C LYS A 12 15.07 14.41 4.59
N GLN A 13 14.08 14.43 3.71
CA GLN A 13 13.07 15.48 3.67
C GLN A 13 11.81 14.96 4.36
N LEU A 14 11.45 15.59 5.46
CA LEU A 14 10.21 15.27 6.17
C LEU A 14 9.02 15.76 5.34
N LEU A 15 8.26 14.84 4.78
CA LEU A 15 6.96 15.14 4.19
C LEU A 15 6.00 15.54 5.32
N LYS A 16 5.48 16.76 5.28
CA LYS A 16 4.45 17.22 6.21
C LYS A 16 3.08 16.85 5.65
N ILE A 17 2.61 15.68 5.98
CA ILE A 17 1.26 15.25 5.62
C ILE A 17 0.27 15.86 6.60
N SER A 18 -0.74 16.57 6.09
CA SER A 18 -1.80 17.14 6.88
C SER A 18 -3.18 16.84 6.29
N VAL A 19 -4.17 16.67 7.15
CA VAL A 19 -5.56 16.52 6.71
C VAL A 19 -6.10 17.90 6.34
N GLN A 20 -6.45 18.08 5.07
CA GLN A 20 -7.03 19.32 4.57
C GLN A 20 -8.50 19.45 4.95
N LYS A 21 -9.24 18.36 4.83
CA LYS A 21 -10.66 18.27 5.18
C LYS A 21 -11.05 16.81 5.41
N GLN A 22 -12.17 16.64 6.06
CA GLN A 22 -12.81 15.36 6.24
C GLN A 22 -14.14 15.35 5.48
N LEU A 23 -14.30 14.45 4.55
CA LEU A 23 -15.55 14.27 3.82
C LEU A 23 -16.40 13.24 4.54
N SER A 24 -17.70 13.50 4.59
CA SER A 24 -18.70 12.53 5.03
C SER A 24 -19.28 11.88 3.77
N LYS A 25 -19.03 10.61 3.57
CA LYS A 25 -19.52 9.83 2.42
C LYS A 25 -20.23 8.57 2.89
N PRO A 26 -21.20 8.05 2.12
CA PRO A 26 -21.72 6.72 2.35
C PRO A 26 -20.57 5.71 2.38
N ALA A 27 -20.70 4.68 3.23
CA ALA A 27 -19.74 3.58 3.26
C ALA A 27 -19.54 3.00 1.85
N GLN A 28 -18.29 2.82 1.48
CA GLN A 28 -17.94 2.18 0.20
C GLN A 28 -17.88 0.66 0.37
N PHE A 29 -17.76 -0.06 -0.76
CA PHE A 29 -17.73 -1.52 -0.76
C PHE A 29 -16.70 -2.10 0.23
N VAL A 30 -15.50 -1.54 0.31
CA VAL A 30 -14.45 -1.96 1.25
C VAL A 30 -14.85 -1.78 2.72
N ASP A 31 -15.65 -0.76 3.04
CA ASP A 31 -16.11 -0.51 4.41
C ASP A 31 -17.28 -1.43 4.82
N ALA A 32 -17.98 -1.96 3.81
CA ALA A 32 -19.12 -2.86 3.98
C ALA A 32 -18.73 -4.34 3.78
N ASP A 33 -17.46 -4.63 3.58
CA ASP A 33 -16.99 -5.97 3.16
C ASP A 33 -17.37 -7.06 4.15
N LEU A 34 -17.18 -6.82 5.45
CA LEU A 34 -17.58 -7.76 6.50
C LEU A 34 -19.09 -7.99 6.53
N ILE A 35 -19.88 -6.96 6.25
CA ILE A 35 -21.34 -7.05 6.22
C ILE A 35 -21.79 -7.87 5.02
N ASN A 36 -21.15 -7.63 3.87
CA ASN A 36 -21.41 -8.39 2.66
C ASN A 36 -21.00 -9.86 2.82
N LEU A 37 -19.88 -10.14 3.51
CA LEU A 37 -19.43 -11.49 3.82
C LEU A 37 -20.38 -12.22 4.77
N LEU A 38 -21.00 -11.54 5.71
CA LEU A 38 -21.97 -12.14 6.63
C LEU A 38 -23.27 -12.54 5.94
N ASN A 39 -23.49 -12.11 4.68
CA ASN A 39 -24.67 -12.45 3.87
C ASN A 39 -25.98 -12.35 4.69
N LEU A 40 -26.14 -11.24 5.40
CA LEU A 40 -27.27 -11.02 6.30
C LEU A 40 -28.57 -10.98 5.49
N LEU A 41 -29.59 -11.69 5.97
CA LEU A 41 -30.92 -11.73 5.39
C LEU A 41 -31.67 -10.39 5.45
N PHE A 42 -31.08 -9.40 6.11
CA PHE A 42 -31.64 -8.06 6.27
C PHE A 42 -30.60 -7.03 5.82
N ASP A 43 -31.07 -6.04 5.07
CA ASP A 43 -30.28 -4.82 4.82
C ASP A 43 -29.99 -4.18 6.17
N PHE A 44 -28.76 -4.32 6.63
CA PHE A 44 -28.32 -3.60 7.83
C PHE A 44 -28.33 -2.11 7.47
N PRO A 45 -29.01 -1.25 8.23
CA PRO A 45 -29.08 0.18 7.90
C PRO A 45 -27.74 0.87 8.19
N PHE A 46 -26.68 0.46 7.49
CA PHE A 46 -25.39 1.14 7.47
C PHE A 46 -25.48 2.36 6.55
N ASN A 47 -26.41 3.22 6.85
CA ASN A 47 -26.52 4.51 6.19
C ASN A 47 -25.67 5.57 6.92
N HIS A 48 -24.62 5.12 7.61
CA HIS A 48 -23.72 6.04 8.29
C HIS A 48 -22.67 6.52 7.32
N ASN A 49 -22.67 7.82 7.09
CA ASN A 49 -21.56 8.45 6.39
C ASN A 49 -20.27 8.22 7.18
N GLN A 50 -19.27 7.68 6.49
CA GLN A 50 -17.95 7.47 7.06
C GLN A 50 -17.06 8.71 6.85
N PRO A 51 -16.17 8.99 7.81
CA PRO A 51 -15.23 10.09 7.66
C PRO A 51 -14.11 9.68 6.70
N PHE A 52 -14.04 10.32 5.55
CA PHE A 52 -12.93 10.14 4.61
C PHE A 52 -11.97 11.33 4.70
N PRO A 53 -10.75 11.11 5.21
CA PRO A 53 -9.76 12.17 5.26
C PRO A 53 -9.29 12.51 3.84
N VAL A 54 -9.16 13.80 3.56
CA VAL A 54 -8.52 14.31 2.35
C VAL A 54 -7.23 14.98 2.78
N LEU A 55 -6.12 14.42 2.35
CA LEU A 55 -4.80 14.97 2.66
C LEU A 55 -4.53 16.21 1.79
N ALA A 56 -3.79 17.15 2.36
CA ALA A 56 -3.30 18.28 1.60
C ALA A 56 -2.27 17.81 0.56
N PRO A 57 -2.43 18.16 -0.73
CA PRO A 57 -1.47 17.78 -1.75
C PRO A 57 -0.09 18.35 -1.46
N GLN A 58 0.96 17.57 -1.68
CA GLN A 58 2.34 18.02 -1.61
C GLN A 58 2.67 18.82 -2.89
N LYS A 59 2.60 20.15 -2.81
CA LYS A 59 2.76 21.02 -3.98
C LYS A 59 4.21 21.43 -4.24
N ASP A 60 4.98 21.50 -3.17
CA ASP A 60 6.32 22.09 -3.19
C ASP A 60 7.43 21.03 -3.23
N VAL A 61 7.09 19.76 -3.32
CA VAL A 61 8.05 18.66 -3.40
C VAL A 61 8.13 18.19 -4.85
N PRO A 62 9.32 18.29 -5.48
CA PRO A 62 9.52 17.72 -6.80
C PRO A 62 9.21 16.23 -6.83
N PRO A 63 8.62 15.69 -7.92
CA PRO A 63 8.23 14.28 -7.99
C PRO A 63 9.38 13.30 -7.73
N ASP A 64 10.59 13.62 -8.16
CA ASP A 64 11.80 12.82 -7.96
C ASP A 64 12.30 12.80 -6.50
N GLN A 65 11.80 13.71 -5.67
CA GLN A 65 12.09 13.77 -4.23
C GLN A 65 11.01 13.08 -3.38
N LEU A 66 9.91 12.68 -3.99
CA LEU A 66 8.90 11.88 -3.29
C LEU A 66 9.39 10.45 -3.10
N PRO A 67 9.00 9.76 -2.01
CA PRO A 67 9.38 8.38 -1.79
C PRO A 67 8.74 7.45 -2.82
N ARG A 68 9.51 6.52 -3.33
CA ARG A 68 9.00 5.36 -4.07
C ARG A 68 8.85 4.20 -3.10
N ILE A 69 7.62 3.80 -2.83
CA ILE A 69 7.27 2.85 -1.78
C ILE A 69 6.84 1.54 -2.40
N LEU A 70 7.51 0.44 -2.03
CA LEU A 70 7.00 -0.90 -2.27
C LEU A 70 5.98 -1.24 -1.19
N TRP A 71 4.76 -1.56 -1.61
CA TRP A 71 3.71 -1.99 -0.71
C TRP A 71 3.59 -3.51 -0.71
N VAL A 72 3.54 -4.10 0.47
CA VAL A 72 3.19 -5.51 0.68
C VAL A 72 1.95 -5.53 1.55
N HIS A 73 0.80 -5.92 1.00
CA HIS A 73 -0.45 -5.66 1.69
C HIS A 73 -1.59 -6.63 1.32
N ASP A 74 -2.59 -6.67 2.20
CA ASP A 74 -3.92 -7.21 1.94
C ASP A 74 -4.89 -6.12 1.44
N SER A 75 -6.19 -6.39 1.46
CA SER A 75 -7.22 -5.44 0.99
C SER A 75 -7.24 -4.12 1.76
N PHE A 76 -6.78 -4.10 3.01
CA PHE A 76 -6.73 -2.88 3.83
C PHE A 76 -5.63 -1.89 3.39
N GLY A 77 -4.66 -2.34 2.61
CA GLY A 77 -3.62 -1.46 2.05
C GLY A 77 -4.13 -0.51 0.97
N TRP A 78 -5.14 -0.91 0.20
CA TRP A 78 -5.62 -0.10 -0.94
C TRP A 78 -6.07 1.31 -0.57
N PRO A 79 -6.91 1.53 0.47
CA PRO A 79 -7.32 2.89 0.86
C PRO A 79 -6.14 3.77 1.27
N LEU A 80 -5.14 3.21 1.94
CA LEU A 80 -3.95 3.96 2.36
C LEU A 80 -3.08 4.35 1.16
N ILE A 81 -2.88 3.42 0.24
CA ILE A 81 -2.17 3.65 -1.03
C ILE A 81 -2.85 4.79 -1.80
N GLU A 82 -4.15 4.67 -2.03
CA GLU A 82 -4.93 5.67 -2.74
C GLU A 82 -4.85 7.05 -2.07
N LEU A 83 -4.96 7.10 -0.75
CA LEU A 83 -4.87 8.32 0.04
C LEU A 83 -3.55 9.06 -0.18
N LEU A 84 -2.42 8.35 -0.15
CA LEU A 84 -1.09 8.93 -0.32
C LEU A 84 -0.84 9.39 -1.76
N TYR A 85 -1.27 8.62 -2.75
CA TYR A 85 -1.11 9.02 -4.15
C TYR A 85 -2.00 10.20 -4.52
N ASN A 86 -3.24 10.25 -4.03
CA ASN A 86 -4.13 11.39 -4.23
C ASN A 86 -3.60 12.67 -3.57
N ALA A 87 -2.81 12.54 -2.51
CA ALA A 87 -2.11 13.64 -1.88
C ALA A 87 -0.77 14.00 -2.55
N ASN A 88 -0.40 13.33 -3.63
CA ASN A 88 0.92 13.48 -4.26
C ASN A 88 2.06 13.33 -3.24
N ALA A 89 1.96 12.34 -2.35
CA ALA A 89 2.91 12.10 -1.27
C ALA A 89 3.86 10.91 -1.54
N ALA A 90 3.70 10.23 -2.68
CA ALA A 90 4.56 9.14 -3.11
C ALA A 90 4.70 9.11 -4.64
N GLN A 91 5.82 8.57 -5.13
CA GLN A 91 6.02 8.30 -6.55
C GLN A 91 5.23 7.06 -7.00
N PRO A 92 4.84 6.97 -8.29
CA PRO A 92 4.35 5.71 -8.86
C PRO A 92 5.34 4.58 -8.57
N ALA A 93 4.81 3.44 -8.12
CA ALA A 93 5.62 2.32 -7.69
C ALA A 93 4.87 0.98 -7.90
N GLU A 94 5.28 -0.03 -7.19
CA GLU A 94 4.71 -1.36 -7.23
C GLU A 94 4.07 -1.74 -5.89
N SER A 95 3.09 -2.65 -5.97
CA SER A 95 2.37 -3.20 -4.84
C SER A 95 2.26 -4.72 -4.97
N LEU A 96 2.61 -5.42 -3.91
CA LEU A 96 2.50 -6.88 -3.78
C LEU A 96 1.26 -7.19 -2.96
N TYR A 97 0.18 -7.53 -3.65
CA TYR A 97 -1.10 -7.84 -3.03
C TYR A 97 -1.15 -9.31 -2.63
N TYR A 98 -1.30 -9.58 -1.33
CA TYR A 98 -1.18 -10.91 -0.69
C TYR A 98 0.12 -11.64 -1.04
N PHE A 99 1.14 -10.93 -1.48
CA PHE A 99 2.39 -11.50 -1.96
C PHE A 99 2.22 -12.54 -3.09
N GLU A 100 1.15 -12.43 -3.86
CA GLU A 100 0.85 -13.28 -5.01
C GLU A 100 0.88 -12.50 -6.32
N ASN A 101 0.43 -11.26 -6.26
CA ASN A 101 0.21 -10.45 -7.43
C ASN A 101 0.92 -9.12 -7.35
N LEU A 102 1.66 -8.81 -8.40
CA LEU A 102 2.33 -7.53 -8.55
C LEU A 102 1.44 -6.55 -9.31
N TYR A 103 1.17 -5.40 -8.72
CA TYR A 103 0.40 -4.32 -9.32
C TYR A 103 1.25 -3.09 -9.51
N ARG A 104 0.96 -2.31 -10.55
CA ARG A 104 1.45 -0.94 -10.71
C ARG A 104 0.48 0.03 -10.08
N ILE A 105 1.01 0.97 -9.34
CA ILE A 105 0.25 1.98 -8.61
C ILE A 105 0.76 3.39 -8.97
N PRO A 106 -0.11 4.40 -9.08
CA PRO A 106 -1.57 4.32 -9.00
C PRO A 106 -2.21 3.59 -10.18
N GLY A 107 -3.48 3.24 -10.04
CA GLY A 107 -4.28 2.61 -11.10
C GLY A 107 -4.53 1.12 -10.92
N GLY A 108 -3.81 0.44 -10.02
CA GLY A 108 -4.06 -0.95 -9.66
C GLY A 108 -3.97 -1.94 -10.84
N THR A 109 -3.11 -1.68 -11.82
CA THR A 109 -2.97 -2.57 -12.97
C THR A 109 -2.08 -3.77 -12.60
N ARG A 110 -2.65 -4.97 -12.64
CA ARG A 110 -1.90 -6.21 -12.41
C ARG A 110 -0.87 -6.42 -13.51
N THR A 111 0.34 -6.79 -13.13
CA THR A 111 1.39 -7.21 -14.06
C THR A 111 1.37 -8.72 -14.23
N ALA A 112 1.90 -9.21 -15.35
CA ALA A 112 2.10 -10.65 -15.58
C ALA A 112 3.41 -11.18 -14.99
N THR A 113 4.07 -10.38 -14.15
CA THR A 113 5.38 -10.74 -13.58
C THR A 113 5.20 -11.80 -12.51
N ASP A 114 5.96 -12.88 -12.62
CA ASP A 114 6.08 -13.89 -11.58
C ASP A 114 7.00 -13.34 -10.47
N ILE A 115 6.47 -13.18 -9.28
CA ILE A 115 7.21 -12.65 -8.13
C ILE A 115 8.35 -13.55 -7.68
N HIS A 116 8.25 -14.86 -7.93
CA HIS A 116 9.30 -15.82 -7.59
C HIS A 116 10.48 -15.80 -8.55
N GLN A 117 10.34 -15.11 -9.68
CA GLN A 117 11.40 -14.93 -10.68
C GLN A 117 11.95 -13.50 -10.72
N LEU A 118 11.54 -12.65 -9.78
CA LEU A 118 12.06 -11.30 -9.67
C LEU A 118 13.55 -11.31 -9.29
N ASP A 119 14.31 -10.44 -9.93
CA ASP A 119 15.60 -10.02 -9.39
C ASP A 119 15.35 -9.10 -8.19
N TRP A 120 15.25 -9.70 -7.00
CA TRP A 120 14.87 -9.01 -5.78
C TRP A 120 15.86 -7.91 -5.38
N GLU A 121 17.15 -8.09 -5.65
CA GLU A 121 18.15 -7.07 -5.37
C GLU A 121 17.91 -5.83 -6.24
N ALA A 122 17.86 -6.01 -7.55
CA ALA A 122 17.60 -4.92 -8.50
C ALA A 122 16.21 -4.29 -8.23
N PHE A 123 15.20 -5.09 -7.92
CA PHE A 123 13.85 -4.62 -7.65
C PHE A 123 13.79 -3.73 -6.39
N LEU A 124 14.39 -4.16 -5.28
CA LEU A 124 14.43 -3.36 -4.05
C LEU A 124 15.24 -2.08 -4.20
N GLN A 125 16.31 -2.08 -4.99
CA GLN A 125 17.10 -0.88 -5.27
C GLN A 125 16.32 0.23 -5.98
N THR A 126 15.19 -0.10 -6.58
CA THR A 126 14.30 0.92 -7.17
C THR A 126 13.38 1.59 -6.17
N HIS A 127 13.33 1.15 -4.92
CA HIS A 127 12.42 1.63 -3.88
C HIS A 127 13.18 2.28 -2.71
N ASP A 128 12.53 3.24 -2.06
CA ASP A 128 13.08 3.95 -0.90
C ASP A 128 12.61 3.35 0.42
N ALA A 129 11.48 2.65 0.38
CA ALA A 129 10.89 2.01 1.55
C ALA A 129 10.05 0.80 1.14
N VAL A 130 9.94 -0.16 2.06
CA VAL A 130 8.93 -1.21 2.03
C VAL A 130 7.93 -0.92 3.14
N VAL A 131 6.66 -0.80 2.79
CA VAL A 131 5.56 -0.60 3.74
C VAL A 131 4.67 -1.83 3.71
N MET A 132 4.49 -2.44 4.86
CA MET A 132 3.65 -3.61 5.03
C MET A 132 2.36 -3.23 5.73
N VAL A 133 1.22 -3.62 5.14
CA VAL A 133 -0.11 -3.37 5.69
C VAL A 133 -0.91 -4.65 5.62
N TRP A 134 -1.23 -5.21 6.78
CA TRP A 134 -2.06 -6.42 6.87
C TRP A 134 -2.87 -6.45 8.14
N THR A 135 -3.90 -7.27 8.14
CA THR A 135 -4.65 -7.60 9.34
C THR A 135 -3.87 -8.54 10.25
N GLU A 136 -4.24 -8.59 11.53
CA GLU A 136 -3.62 -9.49 12.52
C GLU A 136 -3.68 -10.98 12.13
N ILE A 137 -4.67 -11.38 11.33
CA ILE A 137 -4.79 -12.76 10.81
C ILE A 137 -3.57 -13.16 9.96
N ALA A 138 -2.93 -12.21 9.32
CA ALA A 138 -1.75 -12.45 8.48
C ALA A 138 -0.43 -12.52 9.27
N PHE A 139 -0.44 -12.32 10.60
CA PHE A 139 0.76 -12.42 11.42
C PHE A 139 1.38 -13.82 11.44
N GLU A 140 0.55 -14.87 11.34
CA GLU A 140 1.05 -16.25 11.32
C GLU A 140 1.92 -16.55 10.09
N SER A 141 1.70 -15.86 8.99
CA SER A 141 2.44 -16.04 7.73
C SER A 141 3.48 -14.94 7.45
N LEU A 142 3.70 -14.00 8.39
CA LEU A 142 4.68 -12.89 8.28
C LEU A 142 4.76 -12.27 6.88
N GLY A 143 3.60 -11.80 6.37
CA GLY A 143 3.53 -11.18 5.05
C GLY A 143 3.54 -12.18 3.90
N TRP A 144 2.93 -13.36 4.12
CA TRP A 144 2.72 -14.41 3.11
C TRP A 144 4.01 -14.96 2.49
N GLY A 145 5.11 -14.98 3.25
CA GLY A 145 6.40 -15.47 2.79
C GLY A 145 7.28 -14.41 2.12
N PHE A 146 6.92 -13.14 2.20
CA PHE A 146 7.75 -12.05 1.66
C PHE A 146 9.16 -12.04 2.25
N PHE A 147 9.28 -12.15 3.57
CA PHE A 147 10.60 -12.11 4.22
C PHE A 147 11.46 -13.30 3.86
N GLU A 148 10.87 -14.49 3.82
CA GLU A 148 11.55 -15.73 3.46
C GLU A 148 12.06 -15.66 2.03
N THR A 149 11.19 -15.29 1.09
CA THR A 149 11.54 -15.19 -0.33
C THR A 149 12.66 -14.17 -0.55
N VAL A 150 12.54 -12.99 0.03
CA VAL A 150 13.56 -11.94 -0.13
C VAL A 150 14.88 -12.35 0.54
N ASP A 151 14.84 -13.00 1.72
CA ASP A 151 16.06 -13.49 2.39
C ASP A 151 16.78 -14.56 1.58
N GLU A 152 16.06 -15.43 0.91
CA GLU A 152 16.64 -16.47 0.02
C GLU A 152 17.35 -15.88 -1.19
N HIS A 153 16.82 -14.79 -1.76
CA HIS A 153 17.37 -14.16 -2.97
C HIS A 153 18.48 -13.13 -2.71
N LEU A 154 18.62 -12.66 -1.46
CA LEU A 154 19.64 -11.68 -1.08
C LEU A 154 20.87 -12.31 -0.40
N LYS A 155 21.00 -13.61 -0.39
CA LYS A 155 22.18 -14.36 0.08
C LYS A 155 23.19 -14.54 -1.01
#